data_12ccecc4c9461011fafd2e2d4e3ecb82
#
_entry.id   12ccecc4c9461011fafd2e2d4e3ecb82
#
_cell.length_a   1.000
_cell.length_b   1.000
_cell.length_c   1.000
_cell.angle_alpha   90.00
_cell.angle_beta   90.00
_cell.angle_gamma   90.00
#
_symmetry.space_group_name_H-M   'P 1'
#
loop_
_entity.id
_entity.type
_entity.pdbx_description
1 polymer ?
#
loop_
_entity_poly.entity_id
_entity_poly.type
_entity_poly.pdbx_seq_one_letter_code
_entity_poly.pdbx_strand_id
1 'polypeptide(L)'
;WVAKELNLDGFRLDAVKHISDEFVKEFLTEVRKEVGDSFYSVGEYWKDNLEELRNYLANVGYETGLFDVSLHYNLYEASVMGAKYDLRRLTDDTILVHDAMEAVSFVDNHDSQWGSALQSQVEDWFKPQAYALILLSKSGYPCLFYGDYYGVSGNESIHKWVIDQLLKVRKNNAYGEQHNYFDHPRTVAMYRTGKDGDLSTGCATVFSN
;
A
#
# COMPACT_ATOMS: atom_id res chain seq x y z
N TRP A 1 2.04 27.51 -7.02
CA TRP A 1 2.87 28.28 -6.10
C TRP A 1 3.52 27.38 -5.06
N VAL A 2 2.78 26.70 -4.18
CA VAL A 2 3.34 25.93 -3.03
C VAL A 2 4.38 24.86 -3.47
N ALA A 3 4.10 24.16 -4.57
CA ALA A 3 5.01 23.14 -5.09
C ALA A 3 6.38 23.71 -5.48
N LYS A 4 6.39 24.89 -6.11
CA LYS A 4 7.63 25.59 -6.50
C LYS A 4 8.34 26.20 -5.28
N GLU A 5 7.59 26.87 -4.41
CA GLU A 5 8.15 27.58 -3.25
C GLU A 5 8.84 26.62 -2.27
N LEU A 6 8.24 25.46 -2.05
CA LEU A 6 8.76 24.45 -1.13
C LEU A 6 9.58 23.35 -1.83
N ASN A 7 9.75 23.44 -3.15
CA ASN A 7 10.44 22.44 -3.98
C ASN A 7 9.93 21.02 -3.70
N LEU A 8 8.60 20.84 -3.82
CA LEU A 8 7.95 19.56 -3.56
C LEU A 8 8.09 18.63 -4.77
N ASP A 9 8.22 17.33 -4.49
CA ASP A 9 8.24 16.26 -5.50
C ASP A 9 6.86 15.67 -5.77
N GLY A 10 5.85 15.99 -4.94
CA GLY A 10 4.50 15.47 -5.09
C GLY A 10 3.50 15.95 -4.05
N PHE A 11 2.24 15.50 -4.21
CA PHE A 11 1.14 15.75 -3.28
C PHE A 11 0.49 14.45 -2.80
N ARG A 12 0.10 14.42 -1.54
CA ARG A 12 -0.98 13.59 -1.04
C ARG A 12 -2.26 14.43 -1.07
N LEU A 13 -3.27 13.94 -1.79
CA LEU A 13 -4.57 14.59 -1.90
C LEU A 13 -5.54 13.93 -0.93
N ASP A 14 -6.03 14.70 0.02
CA ASP A 14 -6.93 14.26 1.07
C ASP A 14 -8.37 14.11 0.55
N ALA A 15 -9.06 13.06 1.00
CA ALA A 15 -10.50 12.86 0.83
C ALA A 15 -11.03 13.11 -0.62
N VAL A 16 -10.29 12.66 -1.63
CA VAL A 16 -10.59 12.97 -3.05
C VAL A 16 -11.95 12.50 -3.52
N LYS A 17 -12.58 11.51 -2.85
CA LYS A 17 -13.96 11.10 -3.15
C LYS A 17 -15.00 12.19 -2.94
N HIS A 18 -14.66 13.29 -2.27
CA HIS A 18 -15.52 14.44 -2.00
C HIS A 18 -15.18 15.64 -2.90
N ILE A 19 -14.25 15.48 -3.83
CA ILE A 19 -13.81 16.51 -4.79
C ILE A 19 -14.18 16.03 -6.18
N SER A 20 -14.56 16.98 -7.08
CA SER A 20 -14.84 16.64 -8.48
C SER A 20 -13.63 16.00 -9.16
N ASP A 21 -13.84 14.87 -9.82
CA ASP A 21 -12.81 14.15 -10.60
C ASP A 21 -12.20 15.07 -11.67
N GLU A 22 -13.04 15.84 -12.36
CA GLU A 22 -12.62 16.80 -13.37
C GLU A 22 -11.68 17.86 -12.78
N PHE A 23 -12.04 18.39 -11.60
CA PHE A 23 -11.19 19.36 -10.91
C PHE A 23 -9.84 18.77 -10.55
N VAL A 24 -9.81 17.56 -9.97
CA VAL A 24 -8.54 16.90 -9.59
C VAL A 24 -7.67 16.68 -10.82
N LYS A 25 -8.26 16.21 -11.93
CA LYS A 25 -7.56 16.02 -13.20
C LYS A 25 -6.96 17.33 -13.71
N GLU A 26 -7.76 18.38 -13.84
CA GLU A 26 -7.30 19.69 -14.31
C GLU A 26 -6.22 20.26 -13.39
N PHE A 27 -6.43 20.19 -12.08
CA PHE A 27 -5.47 20.67 -11.09
C PHE A 27 -4.11 20.02 -11.23
N LEU A 28 -4.05 18.68 -11.32
CA LEU A 28 -2.78 17.96 -11.46
C LEU A 28 -2.12 18.21 -12.82
N THR A 29 -2.92 18.27 -13.88
CA THR A 29 -2.43 18.66 -15.22
C THR A 29 -1.77 20.03 -15.18
N GLU A 30 -2.40 21.03 -14.58
CA GLU A 30 -1.82 22.38 -14.47
C GLU A 30 -0.58 22.41 -13.55
N VAL A 31 -0.61 21.66 -12.44
CA VAL A 31 0.58 21.54 -11.57
C VAL A 31 1.77 21.01 -12.36
N ARG A 32 1.59 19.91 -13.13
CA ARG A 32 2.67 19.32 -13.92
C ARG A 32 3.21 20.21 -15.03
N LYS A 33 2.37 20.98 -15.68
CA LYS A 33 2.82 22.02 -16.63
C LYS A 33 3.78 23.02 -15.98
N GLU A 34 3.59 23.31 -14.69
CA GLU A 34 4.35 24.30 -13.95
C GLU A 34 5.62 23.76 -13.30
N VAL A 35 5.63 22.48 -12.86
CA VAL A 35 6.74 21.89 -12.08
C VAL A 35 7.39 20.68 -12.74
N GLY A 36 6.81 20.14 -13.82
CA GLY A 36 7.32 19.01 -14.58
C GLY A 36 6.47 17.74 -14.43
N ASP A 37 6.51 16.89 -15.46
CA ASP A 37 5.67 15.68 -15.58
C ASP A 37 5.98 14.60 -14.52
N SER A 38 7.16 14.64 -13.92
CA SER A 38 7.56 13.71 -12.88
C SER A 38 6.94 14.00 -11.50
N PHE A 39 6.18 15.10 -11.38
CA PHE A 39 5.53 15.47 -10.12
C PHE A 39 4.53 14.40 -9.70
N TYR A 40 4.80 13.74 -8.57
CA TYR A 40 4.02 12.62 -8.07
C TYR A 40 2.73 13.06 -7.39
N SER A 41 1.67 12.24 -7.47
CA SER A 41 0.50 12.43 -6.63
C SER A 41 -0.11 11.10 -6.19
N VAL A 42 -0.68 11.10 -5.00
CA VAL A 42 -1.48 10.00 -4.46
C VAL A 42 -2.75 10.57 -3.81
N GLY A 43 -3.88 10.02 -4.18
CA GLY A 43 -5.19 10.40 -3.64
C GLY A 43 -5.65 9.44 -2.55
N GLU A 44 -6.33 9.97 -1.55
CA GLU A 44 -7.07 9.17 -0.59
C GLU A 44 -8.54 9.10 -1.00
N TYR A 45 -8.92 7.97 -1.59
CA TYR A 45 -10.31 7.63 -1.87
C TYR A 45 -10.73 6.51 -0.91
N TRP A 46 -11.23 6.85 0.28
CA TRP A 46 -11.55 5.87 1.31
C TRP A 46 -12.84 5.11 0.99
N LYS A 47 -12.67 4.02 0.24
CA LYS A 47 -13.75 3.12 -0.17
C LYS A 47 -13.19 1.72 -0.41
N ASP A 48 -13.83 0.73 0.19
CA ASP A 48 -13.57 -0.68 -0.08
C ASP A 48 -14.48 -1.14 -1.22
N ASN A 49 -14.12 -0.75 -2.44
CA ASN A 49 -14.80 -1.18 -3.66
C ASN A 49 -13.89 -0.94 -4.87
N LEU A 50 -13.33 -2.00 -5.42
CA LEU A 50 -12.40 -1.92 -6.54
C LEU A 50 -12.98 -1.21 -7.77
N GLU A 51 -14.27 -1.46 -8.10
CA GLU A 51 -14.90 -0.82 -9.26
C GLU A 51 -14.97 0.70 -9.10
N GLU A 52 -15.38 1.19 -7.92
CA GLU A 52 -15.41 2.62 -7.63
C GLU A 52 -14.01 3.24 -7.70
N LEU A 53 -13.00 2.56 -7.13
CA LEU A 53 -11.61 3.03 -7.18
C LEU A 53 -11.08 3.11 -8.61
N ARG A 54 -11.31 2.07 -9.43
CA ARG A 54 -10.89 2.05 -10.83
C ARG A 54 -11.64 3.07 -11.70
N ASN A 55 -12.94 3.26 -11.45
CA ASN A 55 -13.73 4.29 -12.13
C ASN A 55 -13.17 5.68 -11.82
N TYR A 56 -12.81 5.94 -10.57
CA TYR A 56 -12.17 7.20 -10.19
C TYR A 56 -10.83 7.39 -10.91
N LEU A 57 -9.94 6.39 -10.90
CA LEU A 57 -8.66 6.43 -11.61
C LEU A 57 -8.85 6.76 -13.11
N ALA A 58 -9.83 6.13 -13.76
CA ALA A 58 -10.15 6.39 -15.16
C ALA A 58 -10.68 7.82 -15.38
N ASN A 59 -11.57 8.30 -14.51
CA ASN A 59 -12.16 9.64 -14.61
C ASN A 59 -11.10 10.73 -14.48
N VAL A 60 -10.17 10.58 -13.51
CA VAL A 60 -9.05 11.53 -13.37
C VAL A 60 -7.96 11.33 -14.43
N GLY A 61 -8.13 10.36 -15.35
CA GLY A 61 -7.19 10.09 -16.43
C GLY A 61 -5.86 9.51 -15.97
N TYR A 62 -5.84 8.79 -14.84
CA TYR A 62 -4.62 8.24 -14.21
C TYR A 62 -3.58 9.32 -13.84
N GLU A 63 -4.04 10.55 -13.60
CA GLU A 63 -3.18 11.65 -13.13
C GLU A 63 -2.72 11.48 -11.68
N THR A 64 -3.32 10.56 -10.93
CA THR A 64 -2.97 10.26 -9.53
C THR A 64 -3.12 8.77 -9.26
N GLY A 65 -2.20 8.20 -8.48
CA GLY A 65 -2.42 6.91 -7.85
C GLY A 65 -3.35 7.03 -6.64
N LEU A 66 -3.77 5.89 -6.08
CA LEU A 66 -4.61 5.84 -4.89
C LEU A 66 -3.98 4.98 -3.80
N PHE A 67 -4.24 5.33 -2.54
CA PHE A 67 -4.08 4.39 -1.45
C PHE A 67 -5.02 3.20 -1.66
N ASP A 68 -4.46 1.99 -1.59
CA ASP A 68 -5.21 0.75 -1.82
C ASP A 68 -6.02 0.35 -0.58
N VAL A 69 -7.18 0.98 -0.44
CA VAL A 69 -8.08 0.79 0.71
C VAL A 69 -8.64 -0.63 0.74
N SER A 70 -8.88 -1.25 -0.42
CA SER A 70 -9.33 -2.65 -0.47
C SER A 70 -8.26 -3.61 0.07
N LEU A 71 -6.98 -3.38 -0.26
CA LEU A 71 -5.89 -4.16 0.33
C LEU A 71 -5.82 -3.97 1.85
N HIS A 72 -5.94 -2.73 2.33
CA HIS A 72 -5.98 -2.44 3.76
C HIS A 72 -7.09 -3.24 4.46
N TYR A 73 -8.32 -3.24 3.92
CA TYR A 73 -9.42 -3.98 4.52
C TYR A 73 -9.22 -5.50 4.46
N ASN A 74 -8.65 -6.05 3.39
CA ASN A 74 -8.28 -7.46 3.32
C ASN A 74 -7.29 -7.84 4.45
N LEU A 75 -6.28 -6.99 4.70
CA LEU A 75 -5.31 -7.18 5.78
C LEU A 75 -5.95 -7.07 7.16
N TYR A 76 -6.83 -6.07 7.35
CA TYR A 76 -7.59 -5.88 8.58
C TYR A 76 -8.47 -7.11 8.88
N GLU A 77 -9.30 -7.53 7.92
CA GLU A 77 -10.17 -8.70 8.07
C GLU A 77 -9.37 -9.97 8.36
N ALA A 78 -8.26 -10.18 7.65
CA ALA A 78 -7.37 -11.33 7.90
C ALA A 78 -6.87 -11.32 9.35
N SER A 79 -6.50 -10.16 9.88
CA SER A 79 -6.00 -10.01 11.23
C SER A 79 -7.07 -10.27 12.30
N VAL A 80 -8.31 -9.78 12.09
CA VAL A 80 -9.41 -9.92 13.03
C VAL A 80 -10.03 -11.32 12.99
N MET A 81 -10.21 -11.88 11.80
CA MET A 81 -10.80 -13.21 11.63
C MET A 81 -9.82 -14.34 11.96
N GLY A 82 -8.53 -14.08 11.87
CA GLY A 82 -7.47 -15.06 12.10
C GLY A 82 -7.73 -16.33 11.30
N ALA A 83 -7.74 -17.45 12.00
CA ALA A 83 -7.95 -18.76 11.41
C ALA A 83 -9.26 -18.96 10.61
N LYS A 84 -10.18 -18.04 10.63
CA LYS A 84 -11.42 -18.10 9.82
C LYS A 84 -11.29 -17.38 8.48
N TYR A 85 -10.30 -16.53 8.31
CA TYR A 85 -10.02 -15.83 7.05
C TYR A 85 -9.37 -16.79 6.04
N ASP A 86 -9.79 -16.72 4.81
CA ASP A 86 -9.16 -17.44 3.71
C ASP A 86 -8.03 -16.62 3.11
N LEU A 87 -6.78 -16.96 3.46
CA LEU A 87 -5.59 -16.21 3.03
C LEU A 87 -5.40 -16.15 1.51
N ARG A 88 -6.06 -17.03 0.73
CA ARG A 88 -6.04 -16.93 -0.74
C ARG A 88 -6.59 -15.60 -1.25
N ARG A 89 -7.43 -14.95 -0.43
CA ARG A 89 -8.14 -13.72 -0.74
C ARG A 89 -7.39 -12.44 -0.32
N LEU A 90 -6.17 -12.56 0.21
CA LEU A 90 -5.43 -11.38 0.72
C LEU A 90 -5.28 -10.25 -0.27
N THR A 91 -5.24 -10.56 -1.56
CA THR A 91 -5.07 -9.57 -2.64
C THR A 91 -6.25 -9.50 -3.59
N ASP A 92 -7.37 -10.16 -3.27
CA ASP A 92 -8.57 -10.10 -4.09
C ASP A 92 -9.13 -8.67 -4.13
N ASP A 93 -9.63 -8.27 -5.29
CA ASP A 93 -10.31 -7.00 -5.51
C ASP A 93 -9.50 -5.75 -5.06
N THR A 94 -8.17 -5.79 -5.25
CA THR A 94 -7.25 -4.71 -4.87
C THR A 94 -6.71 -3.96 -6.09
N ILE A 95 -6.37 -2.67 -5.91
CA ILE A 95 -5.66 -1.88 -6.93
C ILE A 95 -4.29 -2.52 -7.19
N LEU A 96 -3.63 -3.06 -6.18
CA LEU A 96 -2.34 -3.73 -6.27
C LEU A 96 -2.29 -4.81 -7.36
N VAL A 97 -3.40 -5.55 -7.53
CA VAL A 97 -3.49 -6.63 -8.54
C VAL A 97 -3.93 -6.11 -9.91
N HIS A 98 -4.86 -5.17 -9.95
CA HIS A 98 -5.52 -4.75 -11.18
C HIS A 98 -4.87 -3.55 -11.87
N ASP A 99 -4.36 -2.58 -11.11
CA ASP A 99 -3.75 -1.35 -11.60
C ASP A 99 -2.48 -1.02 -10.77
N ALA A 100 -1.54 -1.94 -10.78
CA ALA A 100 -0.38 -1.98 -9.88
C ALA A 100 0.49 -0.70 -9.86
N MET A 101 0.53 0.03 -10.96
CA MET A 101 1.30 1.29 -11.07
C MET A 101 0.63 2.43 -10.31
N GLU A 102 -0.69 2.33 -10.09
CA GLU A 102 -1.49 3.33 -9.38
C GLU A 102 -1.71 2.99 -7.90
N ALA A 103 -1.26 1.80 -7.48
CA ALA A 103 -1.48 1.30 -6.12
C ALA A 103 -0.44 1.85 -5.14
N VAL A 104 -0.88 2.58 -4.13
CA VAL A 104 -0.09 2.85 -2.92
C VAL A 104 -0.57 1.92 -1.81
N SER A 105 0.15 0.82 -1.62
CA SER A 105 -0.18 -0.19 -0.62
C SER A 105 0.21 0.28 0.79
N PHE A 106 -0.65 0.06 1.76
CA PHE A 106 -0.41 0.44 3.16
C PHE A 106 -1.05 -0.58 4.11
N VAL A 107 -0.54 -0.65 5.34
CA VAL A 107 -1.09 -1.50 6.40
C VAL A 107 -2.08 -0.70 7.25
N ASP A 108 -1.63 0.39 7.83
CA ASP A 108 -2.43 1.33 8.60
C ASP A 108 -2.09 2.78 8.24
N ASN A 109 -2.94 3.71 8.68
CA ASN A 109 -2.68 5.14 8.65
C ASN A 109 -3.23 5.82 9.92
N HIS A 110 -3.17 7.16 9.97
CA HIS A 110 -3.64 7.94 11.12
C HIS A 110 -5.17 7.87 11.33
N ASP A 111 -5.94 7.50 10.31
CA ASP A 111 -7.40 7.38 10.39
C ASP A 111 -7.87 5.94 10.66
N SER A 112 -7.07 4.92 10.29
CA SER A 112 -7.38 3.52 10.59
C SER A 112 -6.95 3.07 11.99
N GLN A 113 -6.02 3.80 12.63
CA GLN A 113 -5.50 3.46 13.94
C GLN A 113 -6.57 3.45 15.04
N TRP A 114 -6.27 2.80 16.13
CA TRP A 114 -7.16 2.69 17.28
C TRP A 114 -7.65 4.07 17.79
N GLY A 115 -8.98 4.19 17.96
CA GLY A 115 -9.62 5.41 18.45
C GLY A 115 -9.88 6.47 17.39
N SER A 116 -9.50 6.25 16.13
CA SER A 116 -9.77 7.15 15.01
C SER A 116 -11.13 6.90 14.37
N ALA A 117 -11.58 7.83 13.52
CA ALA A 117 -12.93 7.81 12.94
C ALA A 117 -13.17 6.62 11.99
N LEU A 118 -12.13 6.15 11.31
CA LEU A 118 -12.17 5.02 10.37
C LEU A 118 -11.48 3.78 10.95
N GLN A 119 -11.50 3.66 12.28
CA GLN A 119 -10.80 2.59 12.99
C GLN A 119 -10.99 1.21 12.34
N SER A 120 -9.91 0.72 11.76
CA SER A 120 -9.78 -0.59 11.12
C SER A 120 -8.33 -1.09 11.24
N GLN A 121 -7.74 -0.84 12.42
CA GLN A 121 -6.33 -1.16 12.66
C GLN A 121 -6.07 -2.66 12.50
N VAL A 122 -5.07 -3.00 11.71
CA VAL A 122 -4.57 -4.37 11.58
C VAL A 122 -3.99 -4.82 12.93
N GLU A 123 -4.41 -5.99 13.40
CA GLU A 123 -3.98 -6.54 14.68
C GLU A 123 -2.46 -6.78 14.72
N ASP A 124 -1.85 -6.51 15.88
CA ASP A 124 -0.39 -6.54 16.06
C ASP A 124 0.27 -7.85 15.63
N TRP A 125 -0.41 -8.99 15.87
CA TRP A 125 0.11 -10.31 15.50
C TRP A 125 0.26 -10.50 13.99
N PHE A 126 -0.56 -9.81 13.17
CA PHE A 126 -0.57 -9.93 11.73
C PHE A 126 0.24 -8.84 11.03
N LYS A 127 0.51 -7.70 11.69
CA LYS A 127 1.30 -6.58 11.11
C LYS A 127 2.63 -7.01 10.49
N PRO A 128 3.45 -7.89 11.09
CA PRO A 128 4.67 -8.37 10.44
C PRO A 128 4.43 -9.01 9.06
N GLN A 129 3.36 -9.78 8.93
CA GLN A 129 2.97 -10.42 7.67
C GLN A 129 2.41 -9.39 6.68
N ALA A 130 1.56 -8.48 7.14
CA ALA A 130 1.01 -7.38 6.32
C ALA A 130 2.13 -6.51 5.74
N TYR A 131 3.10 -6.11 6.57
CA TYR A 131 4.28 -5.36 6.09
C TYR A 131 5.16 -6.18 5.16
N ALA A 132 5.32 -7.49 5.40
CA ALA A 132 6.04 -8.36 4.47
C ALA A 132 5.36 -8.40 3.09
N LEU A 133 4.02 -8.48 3.06
CA LEU A 133 3.26 -8.46 1.81
C LEU A 133 3.54 -7.18 1.02
N ILE A 134 3.33 -6.01 1.62
CA ILE A 134 3.46 -4.74 0.87
C ILE A 134 4.91 -4.38 0.55
N LEU A 135 5.87 -4.68 1.44
CA LEU A 135 7.27 -4.32 1.25
C LEU A 135 8.01 -5.24 0.29
N LEU A 136 7.65 -6.52 0.22
CA LEU A 136 8.36 -7.50 -0.60
C LEU A 136 7.67 -7.79 -1.93
N SER A 137 6.45 -7.30 -2.14
CA SER A 137 5.76 -7.34 -3.43
C SER A 137 6.53 -6.59 -4.51
N LYS A 138 6.44 -7.12 -5.75
CA LYS A 138 6.99 -6.48 -6.96
C LYS A 138 6.19 -5.24 -7.33
N SER A 139 4.89 -5.30 -7.13
CA SER A 139 3.91 -4.30 -7.56
C SER A 139 3.56 -3.32 -6.44
N GLY A 140 3.10 -2.14 -6.81
CA GLY A 140 2.67 -1.09 -5.91
C GLY A 140 3.81 -0.30 -5.24
N TYR A 141 3.42 0.83 -4.66
CA TYR A 141 4.29 1.68 -3.84
C TYR A 141 3.94 1.48 -2.36
N PRO A 142 4.80 0.83 -1.56
CA PRO A 142 4.49 0.61 -0.16
C PRO A 142 4.63 1.90 0.65
N CYS A 143 3.61 2.21 1.44
CA CYS A 143 3.58 3.31 2.38
C CYS A 143 3.65 2.78 3.82
N LEU A 144 4.65 3.22 4.58
CA LEU A 144 4.79 2.87 5.99
C LEU A 144 4.05 3.88 6.85
N PHE A 145 3.23 3.40 7.76
CA PHE A 145 2.63 4.25 8.76
C PHE A 145 3.65 4.66 9.82
N TYR A 146 3.78 5.97 10.05
CA TYR A 146 4.70 6.53 11.03
C TYR A 146 4.49 5.92 12.43
N GLY A 147 3.22 5.73 12.83
CA GLY A 147 2.86 5.16 14.12
C GLY A 147 3.32 3.73 14.32
N ASP A 148 3.29 2.92 13.25
CA ASP A 148 3.79 1.53 13.31
C ASP A 148 5.33 1.45 13.34
N TYR A 149 6.01 2.49 12.91
CA TYR A 149 7.48 2.53 12.94
C TYR A 149 8.04 3.19 14.19
N TYR A 150 7.51 4.36 14.57
CA TYR A 150 8.04 5.14 15.70
C TYR A 150 7.18 5.03 16.96
N GLY A 151 5.95 4.56 16.84
CA GLY A 151 4.98 4.52 17.93
C GLY A 151 3.98 5.66 17.89
N VAL A 152 2.98 5.57 18.76
CA VAL A 152 1.86 6.52 18.87
C VAL A 152 1.73 6.97 20.32
N SER A 153 1.41 8.25 20.54
CA SER A 153 1.12 8.81 21.87
C SER A 153 2.21 8.58 22.93
N GLY A 154 3.48 8.63 22.50
CA GLY A 154 4.63 8.46 23.39
C GLY A 154 5.01 7.01 23.70
N ASN A 155 4.30 6.04 23.16
CA ASN A 155 4.66 4.63 23.24
C ASN A 155 5.54 4.25 22.04
N GLU A 156 6.65 3.55 22.29
CA GLU A 156 7.50 3.02 21.23
C GLU A 156 6.80 1.88 20.47
N SER A 157 7.05 1.80 19.17
CA SER A 157 6.50 0.72 18.34
C SER A 157 7.19 -0.61 18.62
N ILE A 158 6.39 -1.65 18.82
CA ILE A 158 6.87 -3.03 18.91
C ILE A 158 7.23 -3.61 17.53
N HIS A 159 6.84 -2.95 16.44
CA HIS A 159 7.04 -3.43 15.06
C HIS A 159 8.28 -2.86 14.38
N LYS A 160 8.90 -1.83 14.97
CA LYS A 160 10.07 -1.15 14.37
C LYS A 160 11.16 -2.11 13.95
N TRP A 161 11.52 -3.06 14.80
CA TRP A 161 12.60 -4.02 14.50
C TRP A 161 12.27 -4.87 13.26
N VAL A 162 11.05 -5.44 13.18
CA VAL A 162 10.67 -6.29 12.04
C VAL A 162 10.57 -5.46 10.76
N ILE A 163 10.04 -4.24 10.82
CA ILE A 163 9.99 -3.33 9.68
C ILE A 163 11.41 -3.00 9.18
N ASP A 164 12.35 -2.71 10.08
CA ASP A 164 13.76 -2.49 9.72
C ASP A 164 14.37 -3.69 8.98
N GLN A 165 14.05 -4.95 9.40
CA GLN A 165 14.52 -6.13 8.70
C GLN A 165 13.88 -6.26 7.31
N LEU A 166 12.57 -6.05 7.20
CA LEU A 166 11.85 -6.09 5.92
C LEU A 166 12.35 -5.03 4.94
N LEU A 167 12.66 -3.83 5.40
CA LEU A 167 13.27 -2.77 4.57
C LEU A 167 14.65 -3.18 4.05
N LYS A 168 15.48 -3.87 4.87
CA LYS A 168 16.76 -4.42 4.40
C LYS A 168 16.55 -5.51 3.34
N VAL A 169 15.59 -6.41 3.55
CA VAL A 169 15.24 -7.44 2.56
C VAL A 169 14.73 -6.79 1.28
N ARG A 170 13.82 -5.81 1.37
CA ARG A 170 13.35 -5.06 0.21
C ARG A 170 14.49 -4.47 -0.60
N LYS A 171 15.44 -3.82 0.08
CA LYS A 171 16.58 -3.15 -0.56
C LYS A 171 17.56 -4.13 -1.21
N ASN A 172 17.76 -5.31 -0.63
CA ASN A 172 18.83 -6.21 -1.04
C ASN A 172 18.36 -7.48 -1.76
N ASN A 173 17.13 -7.94 -1.49
CA ASN A 173 16.68 -9.28 -1.87
C ASN A 173 15.31 -9.31 -2.58
N ALA A 174 14.56 -8.20 -2.66
CA ALA A 174 13.23 -8.22 -3.28
C ALA A 174 13.28 -7.88 -4.78
N TYR A 175 14.12 -8.60 -5.54
CA TYR A 175 14.31 -8.36 -6.98
C TYR A 175 13.76 -9.50 -7.84
N GLY A 176 13.66 -9.23 -9.14
CA GLY A 176 13.21 -10.18 -10.15
C GLY A 176 11.70 -10.35 -10.21
N GLU A 177 11.25 -11.41 -10.88
CA GLU A 177 9.83 -11.71 -11.02
C GLU A 177 9.23 -12.20 -9.71
N GLN A 178 7.93 -11.96 -9.54
CA GLN A 178 7.17 -12.47 -8.39
C GLN A 178 6.32 -13.66 -8.82
N HIS A 179 6.36 -14.70 -8.02
CA HIS A 179 5.49 -15.86 -8.14
C HIS A 179 4.69 -16.04 -6.86
N ASN A 180 3.38 -16.23 -7.01
CA ASN A 180 2.46 -16.39 -5.90
C ASN A 180 1.96 -17.83 -5.83
N TYR A 181 1.88 -18.37 -4.61
CA TYR A 181 1.26 -19.63 -4.24
C TYR A 181 0.12 -19.35 -3.28
N PHE A 182 -0.99 -18.86 -3.79
CA PHE A 182 -2.20 -18.54 -3.04
C PHE A 182 -3.26 -19.62 -3.29
N ASP A 183 -2.88 -20.87 -2.98
CA ASP A 183 -3.65 -22.08 -3.26
C ASP A 183 -4.17 -22.80 -2.00
N HIS A 184 -3.72 -22.40 -0.81
CA HIS A 184 -4.15 -22.99 0.45
C HIS A 184 -4.79 -21.93 1.39
N PRO A 185 -5.97 -22.20 1.98
CA PRO A 185 -6.72 -21.19 2.72
C PRO A 185 -6.05 -20.70 4.02
N ARG A 186 -5.06 -21.45 4.53
CA ARG A 186 -4.39 -21.18 5.81
C ARG A 186 -2.92 -20.80 5.66
N THR A 187 -2.36 -21.01 4.49
CA THR A 187 -0.96 -20.74 4.24
C THR A 187 -0.78 -20.39 2.79
N VAL A 188 -0.30 -19.19 2.55
CA VAL A 188 0.04 -18.72 1.21
C VAL A 188 1.48 -18.24 1.18
N ALA A 189 2.07 -18.21 0.01
CA ALA A 189 3.45 -17.80 -0.15
C ALA A 189 3.65 -16.97 -1.41
N MET A 190 4.68 -16.15 -1.39
CA MET A 190 5.22 -15.51 -2.59
C MET A 190 6.74 -15.59 -2.59
N TYR A 191 7.36 -15.59 -3.77
CA TYR A 191 8.80 -15.46 -3.88
C TYR A 191 9.21 -14.53 -5.02
N ARG A 192 10.39 -13.94 -4.88
CA ARG A 192 11.06 -13.10 -5.88
C ARG A 192 12.26 -13.87 -6.42
N THR A 193 12.41 -13.89 -7.75
CA THR A 193 13.43 -14.73 -8.42
C THR A 193 14.86 -14.23 -8.32
N GLY A 194 15.05 -13.02 -7.81
CA GLY A 194 16.35 -12.36 -7.80
C GLY A 194 16.65 -11.60 -9.09
N LYS A 195 17.72 -10.82 -9.06
CA LYS A 195 18.15 -9.98 -10.16
C LYS A 195 19.04 -10.79 -11.13
N ASP A 196 18.67 -10.79 -12.40
CA ASP A 196 19.47 -11.40 -13.48
C ASP A 196 19.88 -12.87 -13.22
N GLY A 197 19.02 -13.62 -12.51
CA GLY A 197 19.24 -15.02 -12.16
C GLY A 197 20.08 -15.22 -10.88
N ASP A 198 20.50 -14.16 -10.21
CA ASP A 198 21.17 -14.24 -8.91
C ASP A 198 20.13 -14.43 -7.79
N LEU A 199 19.95 -15.70 -7.39
CA LEU A 199 19.03 -16.08 -6.32
C LEU A 199 19.36 -15.45 -4.96
N SER A 200 20.59 -15.01 -4.73
CA SER A 200 20.97 -14.33 -3.48
C SER A 200 20.28 -12.97 -3.31
N THR A 201 19.77 -12.39 -4.40
CA THR A 201 19.00 -11.15 -4.42
C THR A 201 17.48 -11.40 -4.48
N GLY A 202 17.05 -12.66 -4.41
CA GLY A 202 15.67 -13.09 -4.26
C GLY A 202 15.26 -13.25 -2.81
N CYS A 203 13.97 -13.39 -2.56
CA CYS A 203 13.40 -13.72 -1.26
C CYS A 203 12.14 -14.56 -1.40
N ALA A 204 11.81 -15.29 -0.34
CA ALA A 204 10.54 -16.00 -0.21
C ALA A 204 9.86 -15.58 1.09
N THR A 205 8.53 -15.46 1.03
CA THR A 205 7.70 -15.08 2.16
C THR A 205 6.55 -16.05 2.28
N VAL A 206 6.27 -16.49 3.50
CA VAL A 206 5.13 -17.36 3.83
C VAL A 206 4.24 -16.61 4.81
N PHE A 207 2.94 -16.63 4.54
CA PHE A 207 1.90 -16.05 5.38
C PHE A 207 1.02 -17.17 5.93
N SER A 208 0.68 -17.10 7.20
CA SER A 208 -0.19 -18.10 7.85
C SER A 208 -1.04 -17.48 8.94
N ASN A 209 -2.23 -18.07 9.18
CA ASN A 209 -3.19 -17.66 10.21
C ASN A 209 -3.70 -18.84 11.05
#